data_60c6eff7bacb79c02f9051bb7c6ad3a4
#
_entry.id   60c6eff7bacb79c02f9051bb7c6ad3a4
#
_cell.length_a   1.000
_cell.length_b   1.000
_cell.length_c   1.000
_cell.angle_alpha   90.00
_cell.angle_beta   90.00
_cell.angle_gamma   90.00
#
_symmetry.space_group_name_H-M   'P 1'
#
loop_
_entity.id
_entity.type
_entity.pdbx_description
1 polymer ?
#
loop_
_entity_poly.entity_id
_entity_poly.type
_entity_poly.pdbx_seq_one_letter_code
_entity_poly.pdbx_strand_id
1 'polypeptide(L)'
;MIQIKKGAFCMADYYEMIYKRKSFHLFRNIGDEKLTEKDLQEIKTTYENIVALYPDIKTDIRIVSSDERVLGRGAEYAIEIYSEIKENYLMNVGYIGEMLDLYLVSKNIGSLWFGIGKPDEKQYNGLSFVIMILIAKVDSADKFRKDMFKSKRKPLEEIWKGEPIPLVSDIVRFAPSACNSQPWCVKREGNVLEIYRYRKPGRVGIMSGDMVNVMNRIDMGIFIRFLEICLQHECHEFSRELFVDKGLDDKLTINAKYVL
;
A
#
# COMPACT_ATOMS: atom_id res chain seq x y z
N MET A 1 -12.20 -6.39 -20.81
CA MET A 1 -13.26 -5.91 -19.89
C MET A 1 -13.39 -6.93 -18.77
N ILE A 2 -12.78 -6.67 -17.62
CA ILE A 2 -12.84 -7.59 -16.48
C ILE A 2 -14.04 -7.17 -15.64
N GLN A 3 -15.16 -7.92 -15.75
CA GLN A 3 -16.27 -7.79 -14.82
C GLN A 3 -15.83 -8.30 -13.45
N ILE A 4 -15.78 -7.43 -12.46
CA ILE A 4 -15.50 -7.80 -11.06
C ILE A 4 -16.71 -8.58 -10.56
N LYS A 5 -16.53 -9.89 -10.33
CA LYS A 5 -17.56 -10.73 -9.72
C LYS A 5 -17.93 -10.22 -8.34
N LYS A 6 -19.21 -9.87 -8.12
CA LYS A 6 -19.79 -9.68 -6.79
C LYS A 6 -19.61 -10.97 -5.98
N GLY A 7 -18.80 -10.94 -4.94
CA GLY A 7 -18.64 -12.08 -4.04
C GLY A 7 -17.35 -12.15 -3.22
N ALA A 8 -16.37 -11.31 -3.48
CA ALA A 8 -15.15 -11.22 -2.67
C ALA A 8 -15.08 -9.84 -2.07
N PHE A 9 -14.84 -9.74 -0.77
CA PHE A 9 -14.55 -8.55 0.02
C PHE A 9 -15.00 -7.23 -0.63
N CYS A 10 -16.09 -6.62 -0.15
CA CYS A 10 -16.49 -5.30 -0.63
C CYS A 10 -15.38 -4.30 -0.27
N MET A 11 -14.62 -3.82 -1.26
CA MET A 11 -13.51 -2.89 -1.03
C MET A 11 -14.00 -1.57 -0.40
N ALA A 12 -15.27 -1.18 -0.62
CA ALA A 12 -15.89 -0.02 0.01
C ALA A 12 -15.89 -0.11 1.55
N ASP A 13 -15.89 -1.32 2.13
CA ASP A 13 -15.86 -1.51 3.59
C ASP A 13 -14.54 -1.02 4.22
N TYR A 14 -13.47 -0.85 3.42
CA TYR A 14 -12.17 -0.38 3.90
C TYR A 14 -11.93 1.13 3.75
N TYR A 15 -12.88 1.87 3.18
CA TYR A 15 -12.75 3.32 3.04
C TYR A 15 -12.53 4.01 4.38
N GLU A 16 -13.30 3.64 5.40
CA GLU A 16 -13.14 4.16 6.75
C GLU A 16 -11.77 3.83 7.38
N MET A 17 -11.13 2.75 6.94
CA MET A 17 -9.81 2.36 7.42
C MET A 17 -8.71 3.29 6.89
N ILE A 18 -8.93 3.93 5.75
CA ILE A 18 -8.05 4.97 5.21
C ILE A 18 -7.87 6.11 6.24
N TYR A 19 -8.95 6.56 6.85
CA TYR A 19 -8.93 7.63 7.85
C TYR A 19 -8.20 7.23 9.14
N LYS A 20 -8.34 5.98 9.54
CA LYS A 20 -7.77 5.44 10.79
C LYS A 20 -6.31 5.02 10.63
N ARG A 21 -5.92 4.60 9.43
CA ARG A 21 -4.60 4.07 9.14
C ARG A 21 -3.48 5.02 9.60
N LYS A 22 -2.47 4.46 10.26
CA LYS A 22 -1.25 5.18 10.61
C LYS A 22 -0.06 4.21 10.62
N SER A 23 1.13 4.70 10.28
CA SER A 23 2.38 3.92 10.43
C SER A 23 2.85 3.94 11.88
N PHE A 24 3.00 2.77 12.49
CA PHE A 24 3.53 2.59 13.85
C PHE A 24 5.05 2.48 13.79
N HIS A 25 5.76 3.63 13.69
CA HIS A 25 7.22 3.64 13.62
C HIS A 25 7.89 3.00 14.84
N LEU A 26 7.22 3.01 15.98
CA LEU A 26 7.55 2.30 17.20
C LEU A 26 6.25 1.72 17.77
N PHE A 27 6.27 0.43 18.07
CA PHE A 27 5.17 -0.28 18.74
C PHE A 27 5.33 -0.16 20.26
N ARG A 28 5.07 1.04 20.77
CA ARG A 28 5.14 1.36 22.21
C ARG A 28 3.82 1.94 22.69
N ASN A 29 3.45 1.62 23.93
CA ASN A 29 2.20 2.10 24.54
C ASN A 29 0.96 1.76 23.69
N ILE A 30 0.97 0.58 23.08
CA ILE A 30 -0.11 0.05 22.23
C ILE A 30 -1.01 -0.92 22.99
N GLY A 31 -0.68 -1.24 24.25
CA GLY A 31 -1.35 -2.18 25.13
C GLY A 31 -0.57 -3.48 25.34
N ASP A 32 -1.19 -4.40 26.09
CA ASP A 32 -0.58 -5.68 26.47
C ASP A 32 -1.15 -6.87 25.69
N GLU A 33 -2.23 -6.68 24.93
CA GLU A 33 -2.78 -7.71 24.04
C GLU A 33 -1.74 -8.15 23.00
N LYS A 34 -1.81 -9.43 22.65
CA LYS A 34 -0.92 -10.05 21.66
C LYS A 34 -1.69 -10.67 20.52
N LEU A 35 -1.04 -10.75 19.36
CA LEU A 35 -1.58 -11.48 18.22
C LEU A 35 -1.63 -12.98 18.56
N THR A 36 -2.81 -13.57 18.34
CA THR A 36 -3.05 -15.00 18.52
C THR A 36 -2.77 -15.76 17.22
N GLU A 37 -2.59 -17.08 17.32
CA GLU A 37 -2.49 -17.95 16.13
C GLU A 37 -3.72 -17.79 15.20
N LYS A 38 -4.90 -17.54 15.78
CA LYS A 38 -6.12 -17.26 15.02
C LYS A 38 -5.99 -15.96 14.21
N ASP A 39 -5.47 -14.89 14.82
CA ASP A 39 -5.22 -13.63 14.10
C ASP A 39 -4.25 -13.86 12.93
N LEU A 40 -3.16 -14.61 13.14
CA LEU A 40 -2.17 -14.92 12.10
C LEU A 40 -2.78 -15.73 10.95
N GLN A 41 -3.63 -16.71 11.29
CA GLN A 41 -4.33 -17.49 10.27
C GLN A 41 -5.34 -16.65 9.50
N GLU A 42 -6.08 -15.77 10.16
CA GLU A 42 -7.01 -14.83 9.49
C GLU A 42 -6.26 -13.88 8.54
N ILE A 43 -5.06 -13.40 8.91
CA ILE A 43 -4.20 -12.58 8.04
C ILE A 43 -3.84 -13.35 6.77
N LYS A 44 -3.39 -14.62 6.89
CA LYS A 44 -3.05 -15.46 5.74
C LYS A 44 -4.25 -15.69 4.82
N THR A 45 -5.37 -16.11 5.41
CA THR A 45 -6.61 -16.36 4.65
C THR A 45 -7.09 -15.07 3.95
N THR A 46 -6.98 -13.92 4.60
CA THR A 46 -7.32 -12.65 3.98
C THR A 46 -6.41 -12.34 2.80
N TYR A 47 -5.09 -12.51 2.97
CA TYR A 47 -4.13 -12.28 1.90
C TYR A 47 -4.44 -13.14 0.65
N GLU A 48 -4.74 -14.42 0.83
CA GLU A 48 -5.09 -15.36 -0.24
C GLU A 48 -6.33 -14.93 -1.05
N ASN A 49 -7.23 -14.15 -0.42
CA ASN A 49 -8.46 -13.66 -1.04
C ASN A 49 -8.32 -12.23 -1.62
N ILE A 50 -7.19 -11.56 -1.47
CA ILE A 50 -6.98 -10.24 -2.08
C ILE A 50 -6.82 -10.37 -3.59
N VAL A 51 -7.69 -9.68 -4.32
CA VAL A 51 -7.56 -9.59 -5.77
C VAL A 51 -6.34 -8.73 -6.12
N ALA A 52 -5.40 -9.33 -6.84
CA ALA A 52 -4.17 -8.69 -7.28
C ALA A 52 -4.42 -7.68 -8.42
N LEU A 53 -3.53 -6.69 -8.55
CA LEU A 53 -3.52 -5.77 -9.69
C LEU A 53 -3.13 -6.49 -10.98
N TYR A 54 -2.15 -7.42 -10.85
CA TYR A 54 -1.65 -8.29 -11.91
C TYR A 54 -1.79 -9.76 -11.47
N PRO A 55 -2.93 -10.42 -11.78
CA PRO A 55 -3.22 -11.77 -11.30
C PRO A 55 -2.27 -12.86 -11.83
N ASP A 56 -1.55 -12.58 -12.90
CA ASP A 56 -0.55 -13.47 -13.51
C ASP A 56 0.82 -13.42 -12.83
N ILE A 57 1.01 -12.52 -11.85
CA ILE A 57 2.21 -12.42 -11.01
C ILE A 57 1.93 -13.11 -9.68
N LYS A 58 2.57 -14.25 -9.46
CA LYS A 58 2.43 -14.98 -8.19
C LYS A 58 3.07 -14.20 -7.06
N THR A 59 2.38 -14.15 -5.93
CA THR A 59 2.86 -13.57 -4.69
C THR A 59 2.53 -14.49 -3.53
N ASP A 60 3.30 -14.41 -2.45
CA ASP A 60 3.06 -15.17 -1.22
C ASP A 60 3.53 -14.35 -0.02
N ILE A 61 3.07 -14.72 1.18
CA ILE A 61 3.52 -14.12 2.43
C ILE A 61 4.03 -15.17 3.40
N ARG A 62 5.02 -14.75 4.19
CA ARG A 62 5.49 -15.49 5.35
C ARG A 62 5.38 -14.61 6.58
N ILE A 63 4.73 -15.09 7.62
CA ILE A 63 4.63 -14.38 8.90
C ILE A 63 5.66 -14.99 9.85
N VAL A 64 6.59 -14.14 10.29
CA VAL A 64 7.70 -14.56 11.16
C VAL A 64 7.72 -13.72 12.43
N SER A 65 8.16 -14.30 13.54
CA SER A 65 8.38 -13.55 14.78
C SER A 65 9.44 -12.46 14.57
N SER A 66 9.21 -11.28 15.16
CA SER A 66 10.07 -10.12 14.95
C SER A 66 11.22 -10.02 15.98
N ASP A 67 11.45 -11.04 16.84
CA ASP A 67 12.16 -10.96 18.11
C ASP A 67 13.56 -10.33 18.09
N GLU A 68 14.38 -10.54 17.09
CA GLU A 68 15.72 -9.94 17.08
C GLU A 68 16.05 -9.15 15.80
N ARG A 69 15.24 -9.26 14.78
CA ARG A 69 15.57 -8.85 13.40
C ARG A 69 15.12 -7.47 13.06
N VAL A 70 14.27 -6.89 13.88
CA VAL A 70 13.59 -5.65 13.58
C VAL A 70 14.00 -4.54 14.54
N LEU A 71 15.31 -4.38 14.71
CA LEU A 71 15.94 -3.16 15.24
C LEU A 71 15.15 -2.46 16.37
N GLY A 72 14.67 -3.22 17.38
CA GLY A 72 14.07 -2.65 18.58
C GLY A 72 12.80 -1.84 18.36
N ARG A 73 12.02 -2.12 17.29
CA ARG A 73 10.75 -1.43 16.99
C ARG A 73 9.59 -1.87 17.88
N GLY A 74 9.70 -3.04 18.54
CA GLY A 74 8.66 -3.60 19.41
C GLY A 74 7.48 -4.22 18.67
N ALA A 75 7.62 -4.55 17.38
CA ALA A 75 6.64 -5.32 16.65
C ALA A 75 6.61 -6.78 17.14
N GLU A 76 5.48 -7.46 17.04
CA GLU A 76 5.35 -8.88 17.40
C GLU A 76 5.76 -9.79 16.25
N TYR A 77 5.34 -9.43 15.03
CA TYR A 77 5.63 -10.20 13.82
C TYR A 77 6.01 -9.30 12.66
N ALA A 78 6.64 -9.90 11.67
CA ALA A 78 6.84 -9.33 10.34
C ALA A 78 6.09 -10.19 9.31
N ILE A 79 5.32 -9.55 8.46
CA ILE A 79 4.74 -10.15 7.25
C ILE A 79 5.74 -9.88 6.13
N GLU A 80 6.50 -10.88 5.76
CA GLU A 80 7.41 -10.85 4.62
C GLU A 80 6.61 -11.11 3.33
N ILE A 81 6.72 -10.23 2.34
CA ILE A 81 6.00 -10.34 1.06
C ILE A 81 7.00 -10.77 -0.01
N TYR A 82 6.66 -11.85 -0.70
CA TYR A 82 7.44 -12.45 -1.78
C TYR A 82 6.69 -12.37 -3.11
N SER A 83 7.41 -12.28 -4.22
CA SER A 83 6.81 -12.20 -5.56
C SER A 83 7.68 -12.85 -6.61
N GLU A 84 7.05 -13.33 -7.69
CA GLU A 84 7.74 -13.52 -8.96
C GLU A 84 8.31 -12.17 -9.43
N ILE A 85 9.52 -12.19 -9.97
CA ILE A 85 10.17 -11.00 -10.55
C ILE A 85 9.75 -10.90 -12.02
N LYS A 86 8.63 -10.22 -12.25
CA LYS A 86 8.08 -9.89 -13.57
C LYS A 86 7.92 -8.37 -13.71
N GLU A 87 7.57 -7.89 -14.89
CA GLU A 87 7.21 -6.48 -15.07
C GLU A 87 6.09 -6.07 -14.10
N ASN A 88 6.19 -4.91 -13.49
CA ASN A 88 5.22 -4.37 -12.52
C ASN A 88 5.02 -5.14 -11.21
N TYR A 89 5.87 -6.14 -10.87
CA TYR A 89 5.72 -6.89 -9.62
C TYR A 89 5.75 -5.99 -8.37
N LEU A 90 6.54 -4.92 -8.38
CA LEU A 90 6.59 -3.97 -7.26
C LEU A 90 5.25 -3.25 -7.05
N MET A 91 4.63 -2.80 -8.15
CA MET A 91 3.32 -2.17 -8.10
C MET A 91 2.24 -3.16 -7.66
N ASN A 92 2.32 -4.42 -8.11
CA ASN A 92 1.42 -5.49 -7.66
C ASN A 92 1.54 -5.73 -6.15
N VAL A 93 2.78 -5.82 -5.63
CA VAL A 93 3.04 -5.98 -4.19
C VAL A 93 2.50 -4.80 -3.38
N GLY A 94 2.71 -3.57 -3.85
CA GLY A 94 2.16 -2.38 -3.20
C GLY A 94 0.63 -2.39 -3.14
N TYR A 95 -0.02 -2.79 -4.22
CA TYR A 95 -1.47 -2.85 -4.32
C TYR A 95 -2.10 -3.92 -3.40
N ILE A 96 -1.52 -5.13 -3.37
CA ILE A 96 -1.97 -6.22 -2.49
C ILE A 96 -1.67 -5.88 -1.03
N GLY A 97 -0.44 -5.43 -0.75
CA GLY A 97 0.00 -5.15 0.60
C GLY A 97 -0.77 -4.00 1.26
N GLU A 98 -1.21 -3.00 0.50
CA GLU A 98 -2.03 -1.92 1.07
C GLU A 98 -3.45 -2.40 1.41
N MET A 99 -4.03 -3.31 0.63
CA MET A 99 -5.30 -3.93 1.00
C MET A 99 -5.16 -4.71 2.30
N LEU A 100 -4.05 -5.44 2.44
CA LEU A 100 -3.74 -6.14 3.69
C LEU A 100 -3.53 -5.15 4.85
N ASP A 101 -2.82 -4.04 4.64
CA ASP A 101 -2.61 -3.00 5.66
C ASP A 101 -3.95 -2.42 6.17
N LEU A 102 -4.89 -2.12 5.28
CA LEU A 102 -6.22 -1.65 5.68
C LEU A 102 -7.04 -2.73 6.42
N TYR A 103 -6.91 -4.00 6.03
CA TYR A 103 -7.48 -5.12 6.78
C TYR A 103 -6.91 -5.17 8.22
N LEU A 104 -5.59 -5.04 8.37
CA LEU A 104 -4.95 -5.03 9.69
C LEU A 104 -5.52 -3.91 10.57
N VAL A 105 -5.71 -2.71 10.02
CA VAL A 105 -6.36 -1.59 10.73
C VAL A 105 -7.76 -1.97 11.21
N SER A 106 -8.56 -2.66 10.39
CA SER A 106 -9.92 -3.09 10.76
C SER A 106 -9.97 -4.08 11.92
N LYS A 107 -8.85 -4.79 12.16
CA LYS A 107 -8.67 -5.77 13.24
C LYS A 107 -7.94 -5.21 14.47
N ASN A 108 -7.75 -3.91 14.55
CA ASN A 108 -6.92 -3.25 15.56
C ASN A 108 -5.49 -3.82 15.60
N ILE A 109 -4.92 -4.07 14.43
CA ILE A 109 -3.52 -4.47 14.30
C ILE A 109 -2.75 -3.28 13.71
N GLY A 110 -1.81 -2.78 14.49
CA GLY A 110 -0.90 -1.70 14.05
C GLY A 110 0.11 -2.24 13.04
N SER A 111 0.47 -1.43 12.07
CA SER A 111 1.34 -1.81 10.96
C SER A 111 2.41 -0.77 10.66
N LEU A 112 3.52 -1.23 10.08
CA LEU A 112 4.57 -0.39 9.52
C LEU A 112 5.16 -1.04 8.27
N TRP A 113 5.02 -0.41 7.12
CA TRP A 113 5.79 -0.74 5.93
C TRP A 113 7.29 -0.55 6.21
N PHE A 114 8.08 -1.63 6.16
CA PHE A 114 9.47 -1.63 6.60
C PHE A 114 10.44 -2.01 5.46
N GLY A 115 10.71 -1.04 4.59
CA GLY A 115 11.50 -1.21 3.37
C GLY A 115 12.99 -1.47 3.57
N ILE A 116 13.53 -1.32 4.80
CA ILE A 116 14.94 -1.61 5.13
C ILE A 116 15.10 -2.94 5.88
N GLY A 117 14.01 -3.66 6.06
CA GLY A 117 14.02 -4.97 6.72
C GLY A 117 14.80 -6.00 5.91
N LYS A 118 15.42 -6.92 6.62
CA LYS A 118 16.12 -8.06 6.01
C LYS A 118 15.31 -9.32 6.30
N PRO A 119 14.92 -10.08 5.28
CA PRO A 119 14.19 -11.33 5.49
C PRO A 119 15.13 -12.39 6.05
N ASP A 120 14.57 -13.43 6.67
CA ASP A 120 15.29 -14.63 7.02
C ASP A 120 15.79 -15.36 5.78
N GLU A 121 14.89 -15.47 4.84
CA GLU A 121 15.11 -16.15 3.58
C GLU A 121 14.86 -15.16 2.43
N LYS A 122 15.85 -15.06 1.53
CA LYS A 122 15.69 -14.21 0.33
C LYS A 122 14.70 -14.80 -0.68
N GLN A 123 14.38 -16.08 -0.55
CA GLN A 123 13.41 -16.79 -1.39
C GLN A 123 12.52 -17.67 -0.54
N TYR A 124 11.24 -17.70 -0.87
CA TYR A 124 10.23 -18.53 -0.22
C TYR A 124 9.27 -19.06 -1.29
N ASN A 125 9.01 -20.36 -1.31
CA ASN A 125 8.17 -21.03 -2.32
C ASN A 125 8.54 -20.69 -3.77
N GLY A 126 9.84 -20.49 -4.06
CA GLY A 126 10.33 -20.12 -5.39
C GLY A 126 10.14 -18.64 -5.75
N LEU A 127 9.64 -17.83 -4.83
CA LEU A 127 9.44 -16.38 -4.99
C LEU A 127 10.55 -15.60 -4.29
N SER A 128 10.86 -14.42 -4.78
CA SER A 128 11.87 -13.53 -4.21
C SER A 128 11.27 -12.57 -3.19
N PHE A 129 11.98 -12.33 -2.09
CA PHE A 129 11.58 -11.30 -1.12
C PHE A 129 11.52 -9.91 -1.75
N VAL A 130 10.48 -9.15 -1.40
CA VAL A 130 10.28 -7.78 -1.90
C VAL A 130 10.31 -6.76 -0.76
N ILE A 131 9.46 -6.92 0.23
CA ILE A 131 9.30 -5.97 1.35
C ILE A 131 8.64 -6.68 2.53
N MET A 132 8.68 -6.07 3.71
CA MET A 132 7.91 -6.56 4.85
C MET A 132 7.04 -5.48 5.49
N ILE A 133 6.00 -5.93 6.17
CA ILE A 133 5.14 -5.12 7.03
C ILE A 133 5.27 -5.63 8.46
N LEU A 134 5.73 -4.79 9.36
CA LEU A 134 5.78 -5.09 10.79
C LEU A 134 4.40 -4.91 11.39
N ILE A 135 4.03 -5.82 12.30
CA ILE A 135 2.71 -5.82 12.93
C ILE A 135 2.76 -6.09 14.43
N ALA A 136 1.80 -5.52 15.14
CA ALA A 136 1.51 -5.84 16.54
C ALA A 136 0.04 -5.56 16.86
N LYS A 137 -0.52 -6.28 17.84
CA LYS A 137 -1.87 -6.01 18.35
C LYS A 137 -1.93 -4.65 19.04
N VAL A 138 -3.07 -3.99 18.91
CA VAL A 138 -3.31 -2.68 19.52
C VAL A 138 -4.61 -2.77 20.32
N ASP A 139 -4.55 -2.50 21.63
CA ASP A 139 -5.67 -2.72 22.55
C ASP A 139 -6.88 -1.83 22.24
N SER A 140 -6.64 -0.67 21.65
CA SER A 140 -7.70 0.33 21.49
C SER A 140 -7.61 1.07 20.17
N ALA A 141 -8.76 1.29 19.54
CA ALA A 141 -8.91 2.05 18.30
C ALA A 141 -8.42 3.51 18.41
N ASP A 142 -8.36 4.08 19.61
CA ASP A 142 -7.87 5.45 19.84
C ASP A 142 -6.36 5.61 19.62
N LYS A 143 -5.61 4.52 19.55
CA LYS A 143 -4.17 4.52 19.20
C LYS A 143 -3.93 4.75 17.71
N PHE A 144 -4.92 4.53 16.88
CA PHE A 144 -4.88 4.83 15.47
C PHE A 144 -4.99 6.34 15.21
N ARG A 145 -5.04 6.74 13.95
CA ARG A 145 -5.11 8.14 13.58
C ARG A 145 -6.49 8.72 13.92
N LYS A 146 -6.51 9.86 14.62
CA LYS A 146 -7.75 10.58 14.95
C LYS A 146 -8.18 11.55 13.86
N ASP A 147 -7.22 12.10 13.12
CA ASP A 147 -7.45 13.08 12.06
C ASP A 147 -6.35 12.93 10.99
N MET A 148 -6.71 12.36 9.85
CA MET A 148 -5.74 12.15 8.79
C MET A 148 -5.34 13.45 8.09
N PHE A 149 -6.20 14.47 8.12
CA PHE A 149 -5.93 15.75 7.47
C PHE A 149 -4.80 16.55 8.14
N LYS A 150 -4.45 16.21 9.37
CA LYS A 150 -3.24 16.72 10.05
C LYS A 150 -1.94 16.11 9.57
N SER A 151 -1.99 15.09 8.72
CA SER A 151 -0.78 14.47 8.17
C SER A 151 -0.13 15.37 7.13
N LYS A 152 1.20 15.49 7.19
CA LYS A 152 1.94 16.24 6.17
C LYS A 152 1.80 15.55 4.82
N ARG A 153 1.16 16.21 3.87
CA ARG A 153 1.00 15.78 2.50
C ARG A 153 1.20 16.97 1.57
N LYS A 154 1.63 16.70 0.34
CA LYS A 154 1.67 17.72 -0.72
C LYS A 154 0.28 18.32 -0.89
N PRO A 155 0.18 19.60 -1.23
CA PRO A 155 -1.08 20.22 -1.63
C PRO A 155 -1.72 19.45 -2.80
N LEU A 156 -3.05 19.46 -2.88
CA LEU A 156 -3.75 18.70 -3.92
C LEU A 156 -3.32 19.14 -5.34
N GLU A 157 -3.14 20.41 -5.54
CA GLU A 157 -2.74 21.01 -6.82
C GLU A 157 -1.34 20.61 -7.30
N GLU A 158 -0.48 20.09 -6.41
CA GLU A 158 0.82 19.54 -6.81
C GLU A 158 0.69 18.13 -7.40
N ILE A 159 -0.26 17.34 -6.91
CA ILE A 159 -0.40 15.91 -7.26
C ILE A 159 -1.56 15.64 -8.21
N TRP A 160 -2.53 16.54 -8.30
CA TRP A 160 -3.73 16.40 -9.11
C TRP A 160 -3.88 17.58 -10.07
N LYS A 161 -3.94 17.27 -11.36
CA LYS A 161 -4.12 18.25 -12.45
C LYS A 161 -5.48 18.02 -13.09
N GLY A 162 -6.20 19.10 -13.36
CA GLY A 162 -7.59 19.08 -13.81
C GLY A 162 -8.57 19.15 -12.64
N GLU A 163 -9.86 18.99 -12.93
CA GLU A 163 -10.91 19.12 -11.92
C GLU A 163 -10.84 18.01 -10.89
N PRO A 164 -10.83 18.31 -9.58
CA PRO A 164 -10.87 17.29 -8.53
C PRO A 164 -12.17 16.47 -8.57
N ILE A 165 -12.11 15.24 -8.08
CA ILE A 165 -13.29 14.43 -7.79
C ILE A 165 -13.55 14.54 -6.30
N PRO A 166 -14.70 15.13 -5.85
CA PRO A 166 -15.02 15.24 -4.45
C PRO A 166 -14.91 13.90 -3.72
N LEU A 167 -14.43 13.89 -2.48
CA LEU A 167 -14.24 12.72 -1.63
C LEU A 167 -13.29 11.64 -2.19
N VAL A 168 -12.79 11.79 -3.41
CA VAL A 168 -11.76 10.92 -3.99
C VAL A 168 -10.40 11.60 -3.97
N SER A 169 -10.25 12.71 -4.69
CA SER A 169 -8.95 13.39 -4.85
C SER A 169 -8.37 13.88 -3.52
N ASP A 170 -9.22 14.40 -2.63
CA ASP A 170 -8.80 14.86 -1.30
C ASP A 170 -8.35 13.72 -0.38
N ILE A 171 -8.90 12.54 -0.57
CA ILE A 171 -8.63 11.38 0.29
C ILE A 171 -7.44 10.58 -0.23
N VAL A 172 -7.38 10.31 -1.54
CA VAL A 172 -6.33 9.47 -2.13
C VAL A 172 -4.93 10.05 -1.92
N ARG A 173 -4.78 11.36 -1.84
CA ARG A 173 -3.49 12.01 -1.58
C ARG A 173 -2.87 11.63 -0.22
N PHE A 174 -3.66 11.06 0.70
CA PHE A 174 -3.18 10.59 2.01
C PHE A 174 -2.62 9.17 1.98
N ALA A 175 -2.55 8.53 0.83
CA ALA A 175 -1.88 7.24 0.67
C ALA A 175 -0.48 7.27 1.32
N PRO A 176 -0.03 6.20 1.98
CA PRO A 176 1.32 6.15 2.52
C PRO A 176 2.36 5.99 1.42
N SER A 177 3.56 6.49 1.68
CA SER A 177 4.71 6.29 0.81
C SER A 177 6.01 6.25 1.59
N ALA A 178 7.00 5.58 1.04
CA ALA A 178 8.32 5.47 1.62
C ALA A 178 8.93 6.87 1.81
N CYS A 179 9.39 7.16 3.04
CA CYS A 179 9.89 8.49 3.44
C CYS A 179 8.95 9.65 3.08
N ASN A 180 7.64 9.39 2.98
CA ASN A 180 6.63 10.38 2.57
C ASN A 180 6.95 11.06 1.22
N SER A 181 7.51 10.31 0.28
CA SER A 181 7.94 10.78 -1.04
C SER A 181 6.78 11.26 -1.92
N GLN A 182 5.61 10.62 -1.78
CA GLN A 182 4.39 10.92 -2.55
C GLN A 182 4.68 11.01 -4.05
N PRO A 183 5.08 9.88 -4.68
CA PRO A 183 5.63 9.88 -6.04
C PRO A 183 4.57 9.90 -7.14
N TRP A 184 3.37 10.26 -6.84
CA TRP A 184 2.23 10.22 -7.76
C TRP A 184 1.88 11.59 -8.32
N CYS A 185 1.38 11.58 -9.55
CA CYS A 185 0.74 12.71 -10.21
C CYS A 185 -0.47 12.17 -11.00
N VAL A 186 -1.63 12.78 -10.80
CA VAL A 186 -2.85 12.47 -11.52
C VAL A 186 -3.12 13.59 -12.50
N LYS A 187 -3.49 13.24 -13.74
CA LYS A 187 -4.07 14.17 -14.72
C LYS A 187 -5.48 13.74 -15.04
N ARG A 188 -6.42 14.65 -14.90
CA ARG A 188 -7.81 14.43 -15.25
C ARG A 188 -8.23 15.28 -16.43
N GLU A 189 -8.81 14.64 -17.44
CA GLU A 189 -9.47 15.28 -18.55
C GLU A 189 -10.86 14.65 -18.76
N GLY A 190 -11.92 15.39 -18.40
CA GLY A 190 -13.28 14.86 -18.41
C GLY A 190 -13.44 13.65 -17.49
N ASN A 191 -13.79 12.49 -18.07
CA ASN A 191 -13.93 11.22 -17.35
C ASN A 191 -12.67 10.35 -17.35
N VAL A 192 -11.56 10.85 -17.91
CA VAL A 192 -10.29 10.11 -17.98
C VAL A 192 -9.36 10.56 -16.86
N LEU A 193 -8.79 9.60 -16.13
CA LEU A 193 -7.71 9.81 -15.17
C LEU A 193 -6.46 9.09 -15.67
N GLU A 194 -5.35 9.81 -15.80
CA GLU A 194 -4.04 9.25 -16.05
C GLU A 194 -3.20 9.34 -14.79
N ILE A 195 -2.67 8.21 -14.35
CA ILE A 195 -1.89 8.08 -13.12
C ILE A 195 -0.43 7.90 -13.47
N TYR A 196 0.40 8.83 -13.03
CA TYR A 196 1.83 8.85 -13.30
C TYR A 196 2.65 8.68 -12.04
N ARG A 197 3.75 7.92 -12.15
CA ARG A 197 4.84 8.01 -11.18
C ARG A 197 5.69 9.23 -11.51
N TYR A 198 5.80 10.14 -10.53
CA TYR A 198 6.72 11.26 -10.59
C TYR A 198 8.04 10.86 -9.93
N ARG A 199 9.14 10.90 -10.68
CA ARG A 199 10.47 10.66 -10.14
C ARG A 199 11.15 11.96 -9.74
N LYS A 200 11.53 12.04 -8.47
CA LYS A 200 12.46 13.06 -7.98
C LYS A 200 13.88 12.48 -8.02
N PRO A 201 14.82 13.08 -8.76
CA PRO A 201 16.20 12.60 -8.77
C PRO A 201 16.86 12.68 -7.39
N GLY A 202 17.78 11.75 -7.11
CA GLY A 202 18.60 11.76 -5.91
C GLY A 202 17.98 11.07 -4.71
N ARG A 203 18.48 11.41 -3.52
CA ARG A 203 18.06 10.82 -2.25
C ARG A 203 16.73 11.40 -1.77
N VAL A 204 15.94 10.55 -1.10
CA VAL A 204 14.73 10.98 -0.37
C VAL A 204 14.80 10.43 1.05
N GLY A 205 14.94 11.31 2.03
CA GLY A 205 15.17 10.89 3.40
C GLY A 205 16.42 10.01 3.54
N ILE A 206 16.25 8.79 4.06
CA ILE A 206 17.34 7.82 4.22
C ILE A 206 17.58 6.95 2.97
N MET A 207 16.69 7.01 1.97
CA MET A 207 16.77 6.16 0.78
C MET A 207 17.81 6.69 -0.23
N SER A 208 18.66 5.79 -0.74
CA SER A 208 19.48 6.05 -1.94
C SER A 208 18.61 6.18 -3.20
N GLY A 209 19.17 6.70 -4.28
CA GLY A 209 18.43 6.85 -5.54
C GLY A 209 17.85 5.54 -6.08
N ASP A 210 18.60 4.43 -5.99
CA ASP A 210 18.12 3.11 -6.41
C ASP A 210 16.99 2.61 -5.53
N MET A 211 17.13 2.78 -4.21
CA MET A 211 16.07 2.42 -3.26
C MET A 211 14.81 3.26 -3.47
N VAL A 212 14.94 4.56 -3.74
CA VAL A 212 13.81 5.44 -4.10
C VAL A 212 13.06 4.88 -5.30
N ASN A 213 13.77 4.45 -6.34
CA ASN A 213 13.15 3.92 -7.54
C ASN A 213 12.35 2.63 -7.28
N VAL A 214 12.88 1.72 -6.45
CA VAL A 214 12.18 0.50 -6.04
C VAL A 214 10.96 0.83 -5.20
N MET A 215 11.14 1.64 -4.15
CA MET A 215 10.07 1.97 -3.21
C MET A 215 8.94 2.77 -3.88
N ASN A 216 9.27 3.72 -4.76
CA ASN A 216 8.25 4.51 -5.43
C ASN A 216 7.35 3.70 -6.36
N ARG A 217 7.83 2.58 -6.92
CA ARG A 217 6.97 1.66 -7.69
C ARG A 217 6.02 0.86 -6.78
N ILE A 218 6.44 0.50 -5.56
CA ILE A 218 5.55 -0.05 -4.54
C ILE A 218 4.51 1.01 -4.13
N ASP A 219 4.96 2.25 -3.87
CA ASP A 219 4.09 3.37 -3.50
C ASP A 219 2.99 3.63 -4.55
N MET A 220 3.29 3.43 -5.85
CA MET A 220 2.27 3.55 -6.91
C MET A 220 1.18 2.48 -6.79
N GLY A 221 1.53 1.26 -6.44
CA GLY A 221 0.53 0.21 -6.15
C GLY A 221 -0.36 0.57 -4.98
N ILE A 222 0.24 1.09 -3.91
CA ILE A 222 -0.47 1.61 -2.73
C ILE A 222 -1.45 2.72 -3.13
N PHE A 223 -0.99 3.69 -3.90
CA PHE A 223 -1.82 4.80 -4.39
C PHE A 223 -3.00 4.33 -5.24
N ILE A 224 -2.76 3.39 -6.17
CA ILE A 224 -3.81 2.82 -7.02
C ILE A 224 -4.86 2.09 -6.17
N ARG A 225 -4.46 1.36 -5.13
CA ARG A 225 -5.42 0.72 -4.22
C ARG A 225 -6.29 1.75 -3.50
N PHE A 226 -5.71 2.81 -2.97
CA PHE A 226 -6.46 3.92 -2.35
C PHE A 226 -7.45 4.55 -3.34
N LEU A 227 -7.00 4.82 -4.57
CA LEU A 227 -7.85 5.43 -5.61
C LEU A 227 -9.08 4.55 -5.88
N GLU A 228 -8.88 3.24 -6.07
CA GLU A 228 -9.98 2.34 -6.38
C GLU A 228 -10.97 2.17 -5.22
N ILE A 229 -10.48 2.15 -3.98
CA ILE A 229 -11.36 2.13 -2.80
C ILE A 229 -12.20 3.41 -2.75
N CYS A 230 -11.58 4.58 -2.97
CA CYS A 230 -12.31 5.86 -2.98
C CYS A 230 -13.33 5.93 -4.12
N LEU A 231 -12.95 5.53 -5.34
CA LEU A 231 -13.85 5.52 -6.50
C LEU A 231 -15.05 4.59 -6.25
N GLN A 232 -14.84 3.41 -5.71
CA GLN A 232 -15.92 2.45 -5.42
C GLN A 232 -16.82 2.91 -4.28
N HIS A 233 -16.26 3.54 -3.25
CA HIS A 233 -17.05 4.12 -2.15
C HIS A 233 -18.00 5.20 -2.68
N GLU A 234 -17.53 6.06 -3.57
CA GLU A 234 -18.33 7.11 -4.22
C GLU A 234 -19.16 6.60 -5.40
N CYS A 235 -19.31 5.28 -5.52
CA CYS A 235 -20.13 4.62 -6.56
C CYS A 235 -19.71 4.95 -8.01
N HIS A 236 -18.44 5.30 -8.24
CA HIS A 236 -17.92 5.45 -9.60
C HIS A 236 -17.62 4.07 -10.19
N GLU A 237 -18.29 3.72 -11.26
CA GLU A 237 -17.86 2.62 -12.12
C GLU A 237 -16.66 3.06 -12.93
N PHE A 238 -15.71 2.15 -13.14
CA PHE A 238 -14.53 2.47 -13.95
C PHE A 238 -14.01 1.25 -14.71
N SER A 239 -13.39 1.53 -15.83
CA SER A 239 -12.46 0.61 -16.50
C SER A 239 -11.04 1.12 -16.32
N ARG A 240 -10.06 0.22 -16.33
CA ARG A 240 -8.65 0.60 -16.22
C ARG A 240 -7.79 -0.09 -17.26
N GLU A 241 -6.76 0.62 -17.70
CA GLU A 241 -5.64 0.14 -18.48
C GLU A 241 -4.36 0.35 -17.65
N LEU A 242 -3.48 -0.65 -17.61
CA LEU A 242 -2.24 -0.63 -16.85
C LEU A 242 -1.04 -0.61 -17.78
N PHE A 243 -0.02 0.17 -17.43
CA PHE A 243 1.19 0.33 -18.22
C PHE A 243 2.41 -0.23 -17.50
N VAL A 244 3.42 -0.65 -18.27
CA VAL A 244 4.66 -1.18 -17.71
C VAL A 244 5.56 -0.04 -17.26
N ASP A 245 5.91 -0.05 -15.97
CA ASP A 245 6.92 0.84 -15.41
C ASP A 245 8.26 0.11 -15.30
N LYS A 246 9.14 0.36 -16.27
CA LYS A 246 10.49 -0.23 -16.31
C LYS A 246 11.47 0.37 -15.30
N GLY A 247 11.02 1.33 -14.50
CA GLY A 247 11.87 2.02 -13.52
C GLY A 247 12.93 2.92 -14.15
N LEU A 248 12.68 3.40 -15.37
CA LEU A 248 13.57 4.33 -16.06
C LEU A 248 13.57 5.71 -15.41
N ASP A 249 14.53 6.53 -15.80
CA ASP A 249 14.80 7.85 -15.22
C ASP A 249 13.84 8.95 -15.70
N ASP A 250 12.77 8.58 -16.38
CA ASP A 250 11.75 9.52 -16.84
C ASP A 250 11.12 10.26 -15.67
N LYS A 251 11.01 11.57 -15.81
CA LYS A 251 10.41 12.44 -14.79
C LYS A 251 8.97 12.06 -14.47
N LEU A 252 8.21 11.65 -15.50
CA LEU A 252 6.85 11.14 -15.40
C LEU A 252 6.74 9.83 -16.17
N THR A 253 6.31 8.77 -15.51
CA THR A 253 6.04 7.47 -16.10
C THR A 253 4.57 7.13 -15.88
N ILE A 254 3.81 6.89 -16.93
CA ILE A 254 2.42 6.47 -16.81
C ILE A 254 2.36 5.05 -16.22
N ASN A 255 1.47 4.86 -15.25
CA ASN A 255 1.25 3.55 -14.60
C ASN A 255 -0.15 3.01 -14.87
N ALA A 256 -1.16 3.89 -14.91
CA ALA A 256 -2.53 3.48 -15.16
C ALA A 256 -3.34 4.59 -15.83
N LYS A 257 -4.38 4.18 -16.56
CA LYS A 257 -5.41 5.06 -17.11
C LYS A 257 -6.77 4.51 -16.69
N TYR A 258 -7.61 5.37 -16.17
CA TYR A 258 -8.98 5.07 -15.79
C TYR A 258 -9.96 5.84 -16.67
N VAL A 259 -11.06 5.21 -17.00
CA VAL A 259 -12.23 5.86 -17.61
C VAL A 259 -13.40 5.63 -16.66
N LEU A 260 -13.96 6.71 -16.13
CA LEU A 260 -15.08 6.75 -15.19
C LEU A 260 -16.42 6.79 -15.91
#